data_139023ee226a7242132d06eeb47f9e86
#
_entry.id   139023ee226a7242132d06eeb47f9e86
#
_cell.length_a   1.000
_cell.length_b   1.000
_cell.length_c   1.000
_cell.angle_alpha   90.00
_cell.angle_beta   90.00
_cell.angle_gamma   90.00
#
_symmetry.space_group_name_H-M   'P 1'
#
loop_
_entity.id
_entity.type
_entity.pdbx_description
1 polymer ?
#
loop_
_entity_poly.entity_id
_entity_poly.type
_entity_poly.pdbx_seq_one_letter_code
_entity_poly.pdbx_strand_id
1 'polypeptide(L)'
;MDAESLHRLALPVSAVAFLLFALVLPTARLSRRTGRAAFVLHRRANPFQRVIGVCMGLFILGLTAWSALYAALGPESLGVWPVPDALRWLGWAMMAAGLVLVLVAQVQMGASWRVGIDREPTALVTDGLFSVVRNPIFAGMLWVVVGMACVTPSAWTWMACADYVLLVSLQVRLEEEHLARLHGPAYREYAARVGRFLPGVGRLAAAEVTA
;
A
#
# COMPACT_ATOMS: atom_id res chain seq x y z
N MET A 1 7.02 26.34 -18.70
CA MET A 1 7.53 25.23 -17.88
C MET A 1 7.53 24.03 -18.80
N ASP A 2 8.66 23.42 -19.04
CA ASP A 2 8.77 22.20 -19.86
C ASP A 2 8.23 20.97 -19.08
N ALA A 3 7.99 19.87 -19.80
CA ALA A 3 7.40 18.67 -19.20
C ALA A 3 8.29 18.10 -18.07
N GLU A 4 9.62 18.17 -18.22
CA GLU A 4 10.56 17.71 -17.21
C GLU A 4 10.44 18.48 -15.90
N SER A 5 10.41 19.81 -15.99
CA SER A 5 10.21 20.69 -14.82
C SER A 5 8.89 20.38 -14.10
N LEU A 6 7.82 20.09 -14.86
CA LEU A 6 6.54 19.67 -14.27
C LEU A 6 6.68 18.38 -13.49
N HIS A 7 7.30 17.33 -14.06
CA HIS A 7 7.49 16.05 -13.37
C HIS A 7 8.34 16.21 -12.11
N ARG A 8 9.43 17.02 -12.17
CA ARG A 8 10.31 17.28 -11.03
C ARG A 8 9.59 17.95 -9.86
N LEU A 9 8.71 18.90 -10.11
CA LEU A 9 7.95 19.57 -9.06
C LEU A 9 6.75 18.77 -8.57
N ALA A 10 6.06 18.09 -9.48
CA ALA A 10 4.86 17.34 -9.14
C ALA A 10 5.15 16.08 -8.29
N LEU A 11 6.31 15.42 -8.48
CA LEU A 11 6.59 14.16 -7.81
C LEU A 11 6.67 14.29 -6.29
N PRO A 12 7.46 15.20 -5.68
CA PRO A 12 7.47 15.36 -4.23
C PRO A 12 6.12 15.86 -3.68
N VAL A 13 5.40 16.69 -4.43
CA VAL A 13 4.05 17.13 -4.03
C VAL A 13 3.10 15.94 -3.97
N SER A 14 3.15 15.04 -4.96
CA SER A 14 2.32 13.83 -4.98
C SER A 14 2.70 12.85 -3.86
N ALA A 15 3.98 12.71 -3.52
CA ALA A 15 4.44 11.90 -2.41
C ALA A 15 3.91 12.42 -1.07
N VAL A 16 4.01 13.74 -0.83
CA VAL A 16 3.45 14.38 0.36
C VAL A 16 1.92 14.24 0.39
N ALA A 17 1.24 14.47 -0.73
CA ALA A 17 -0.20 14.30 -0.84
C ALA A 17 -0.63 12.86 -0.53
N PHE A 18 0.09 11.86 -1.06
CA PHE A 18 -0.17 10.46 -0.75
C PHE A 18 -0.06 10.18 0.75
N LEU A 19 1.04 10.61 1.40
CA LEU A 19 1.23 10.42 2.84
C LEU A 19 0.12 11.10 3.65
N LEU A 20 -0.26 12.31 3.27
CA LEU A 20 -1.31 13.06 3.94
C LEU A 20 -2.66 12.35 3.82
N PHE A 21 -3.07 12.01 2.61
CA PHE A 21 -4.40 11.46 2.34
C PHE A 21 -4.52 9.98 2.69
N ALA A 22 -3.48 9.17 2.44
CA ALA A 22 -3.52 7.73 2.69
C ALA A 22 -3.12 7.31 4.11
N LEU A 23 -2.38 8.15 4.85
CA LEU A 23 -1.89 7.79 6.19
C LEU A 23 -2.33 8.79 7.27
N VAL A 24 -2.00 10.08 7.14
CA VAL A 24 -2.19 11.06 8.22
C VAL A 24 -3.66 11.34 8.47
N LEU A 25 -4.43 11.71 7.44
CA LEU A 25 -5.84 12.06 7.59
C LEU A 25 -6.71 10.88 8.03
N PRO A 26 -6.60 9.67 7.47
CA PRO A 26 -7.38 8.52 7.96
C PRO A 26 -7.05 8.17 9.40
N THR A 27 -5.77 8.18 9.78
CA THR A 27 -5.32 7.95 11.16
C THR A 27 -5.90 8.99 12.12
N ALA A 28 -5.81 10.26 11.78
CA ALA A 28 -6.35 11.34 12.61
C ALA A 28 -7.88 11.27 12.72
N ARG A 29 -8.59 11.00 11.61
CA ARG A 29 -10.06 10.84 11.61
C ARG A 29 -10.51 9.67 12.48
N LEU A 30 -9.84 8.52 12.36
CA LEU A 30 -10.17 7.34 13.15
C LEU A 30 -9.92 7.59 14.63
N SER A 31 -8.76 8.14 15.00
CA SER A 31 -8.43 8.45 16.40
C SER A 31 -9.42 9.43 17.02
N ARG A 32 -9.85 10.47 16.28
CA ARG A 32 -10.86 11.43 16.73
C ARG A 32 -12.24 10.80 16.92
N ARG A 33 -12.65 9.87 16.04
CA ARG A 33 -13.99 9.25 16.08
C ARG A 33 -14.11 8.15 17.13
N THR A 34 -13.04 7.39 17.36
CA THR A 34 -13.09 6.18 18.19
C THR A 34 -12.36 6.34 19.53
N GLY A 35 -11.60 7.42 19.73
CA GLY A 35 -10.69 7.57 20.88
C GLY A 35 -9.54 6.57 20.90
N ARG A 36 -9.39 5.74 19.86
CA ARG A 36 -8.40 4.66 19.76
C ARG A 36 -7.25 5.06 18.85
N ALA A 37 -6.04 4.60 19.18
CA ALA A 37 -4.90 4.80 18.30
C ALA A 37 -5.05 3.93 17.05
N ALA A 38 -5.10 4.56 15.88
CA ALA A 38 -5.08 3.86 14.59
C ALA A 38 -3.71 3.29 14.25
N PHE A 39 -2.64 3.83 14.83
CA PHE A 39 -1.26 3.38 14.64
C PHE A 39 -0.88 2.42 15.77
N VAL A 40 -0.95 1.11 15.52
CA VAL A 40 -0.74 0.07 16.54
C VAL A 40 0.54 -0.75 16.34
N LEU A 41 1.36 -0.37 15.38
CA LEU A 41 2.59 -1.07 14.99
C LEU A 41 3.57 -1.32 16.16
N HIS A 42 3.53 -0.49 17.20
CA HIS A 42 4.42 -0.55 18.37
C HIS A 42 3.80 -1.27 19.58
N ARG A 43 2.50 -1.59 19.55
CA ARG A 43 1.79 -2.18 20.69
C ARG A 43 1.92 -3.71 20.66
N ARG A 44 2.93 -4.27 21.35
CA ARG A 44 3.09 -5.71 21.63
C ARG A 44 3.04 -6.60 20.38
N ALA A 45 3.49 -6.11 19.25
CA ALA A 45 3.60 -6.87 18.03
C ALA A 45 4.62 -8.03 18.20
N ASN A 46 4.39 -9.12 17.50
CA ASN A 46 5.41 -10.12 17.24
C ASN A 46 6.69 -9.40 16.77
N PRO A 47 7.91 -9.77 17.27
CA PRO A 47 9.16 -9.16 16.83
C PRO A 47 9.31 -9.06 15.32
N PHE A 48 8.86 -10.07 14.58
CA PHE A 48 8.88 -10.09 13.12
C PHE A 48 7.97 -9.02 12.49
N GLN A 49 6.76 -8.82 13.03
CA GLN A 49 5.87 -7.75 12.58
C GLN A 49 6.48 -6.35 12.81
N ARG A 50 7.22 -6.18 13.91
CA ARG A 50 7.93 -4.92 14.17
C ARG A 50 9.02 -4.67 13.13
N VAL A 51 9.79 -5.69 12.76
CA VAL A 51 10.81 -5.58 11.71
C VAL A 51 10.18 -5.19 10.39
N ILE A 52 9.11 -5.88 9.96
CA ILE A 52 8.39 -5.53 8.73
C ILE A 52 7.88 -4.08 8.78
N GLY A 53 7.31 -3.65 9.91
CA GLY A 53 6.85 -2.28 10.10
C GLY A 53 7.95 -1.24 9.97
N VAL A 54 9.13 -1.50 10.51
CA VAL A 54 10.31 -0.65 10.35
C VAL A 54 10.76 -0.61 8.89
N CYS A 55 10.85 -1.77 8.23
CA CYS A 55 11.20 -1.86 6.80
C CYS A 55 10.20 -1.07 5.93
N MET A 56 8.89 -1.18 6.20
CA MET A 56 7.87 -0.40 5.50
C MET A 56 8.03 1.11 5.73
N GLY A 57 8.35 1.51 6.97
CA GLY A 57 8.65 2.91 7.29
C GLY A 57 9.87 3.44 6.53
N LEU A 58 10.95 2.66 6.51
CA LEU A 58 12.18 2.99 5.75
C LEU A 58 11.91 3.02 4.24
N PHE A 59 11.09 2.11 3.73
CA PHE A 59 10.66 2.09 2.33
C PHE A 59 9.91 3.37 1.95
N ILE A 60 8.93 3.79 2.74
CA ILE A 60 8.18 5.04 2.53
C ILE A 60 9.12 6.25 2.59
N LEU A 61 10.02 6.28 3.56
CA LEU A 61 11.03 7.35 3.67
C LEU A 61 11.93 7.38 2.43
N GLY A 62 12.38 6.21 1.94
CA GLY A 62 13.18 6.08 0.72
C GLY A 62 12.48 6.62 -0.52
N LEU A 63 11.21 6.28 -0.73
CA LEU A 63 10.42 6.82 -1.86
C LEU A 63 10.23 8.33 -1.75
N THR A 64 9.99 8.84 -0.55
CA THR A 64 9.84 10.28 -0.30
C THR A 64 11.16 11.01 -0.56
N ALA A 65 12.27 10.46 -0.05
CA ALA A 65 13.60 11.00 -0.30
C ALA A 65 13.96 10.98 -1.78
N TRP A 66 13.65 9.88 -2.50
CA TRP A 66 13.84 9.78 -3.95
C TRP A 66 13.11 10.89 -4.68
N SER A 67 11.84 11.14 -4.35
CA SER A 67 11.05 12.19 -4.99
C SER A 67 11.66 13.59 -4.77
N ALA A 68 12.17 13.87 -3.57
CA ALA A 68 12.85 15.12 -3.25
C ALA A 68 14.20 15.25 -3.98
N LEU A 69 14.99 14.18 -4.03
CA LEU A 69 16.27 14.15 -4.76
C LEU A 69 16.05 14.34 -6.26
N TYR A 70 15.02 13.70 -6.83
CA TYR A 70 14.66 13.89 -8.23
C TYR A 70 14.32 15.35 -8.55
N ALA A 71 13.57 16.01 -7.68
CA ALA A 71 13.27 17.43 -7.82
C ALA A 71 14.53 18.30 -7.74
N ALA A 72 15.42 18.01 -6.80
CA ALA A 72 16.61 18.81 -6.56
C ALA A 72 17.72 18.61 -7.60
N LEU A 73 18.04 17.35 -7.89
CA LEU A 73 19.23 16.97 -8.68
C LEU A 73 18.91 16.72 -10.16
N GLY A 74 17.66 16.43 -10.50
CA GLY A 74 17.22 16.09 -11.86
C GLY A 74 17.51 14.63 -12.26
N PRO A 75 16.98 14.22 -13.43
CA PRO A 75 16.99 12.82 -13.88
C PRO A 75 18.40 12.25 -14.13
N GLU A 76 19.27 13.05 -14.74
CA GLU A 76 20.61 12.61 -15.15
C GLU A 76 21.46 12.18 -13.94
N SER A 77 21.43 13.01 -12.88
CA SER A 77 22.21 12.76 -11.64
C SER A 77 21.76 11.51 -10.90
N LEU A 78 20.52 11.07 -11.11
CA LEU A 78 19.92 9.90 -10.45
C LEU A 78 19.88 8.65 -11.34
N GLY A 79 20.44 8.71 -12.54
CA GLY A 79 20.43 7.59 -13.48
C GLY A 79 19.01 7.24 -13.94
N VAL A 80 18.12 8.23 -14.07
CA VAL A 80 16.78 8.04 -14.64
C VAL A 80 16.91 7.85 -16.15
N TRP A 81 16.30 6.77 -16.63
CA TRP A 81 16.39 6.43 -18.06
C TRP A 81 15.49 7.34 -18.90
N PRO A 82 15.93 7.73 -20.08
CA PRO A 82 15.11 8.48 -21.03
C PRO A 82 13.97 7.57 -21.52
N VAL A 83 12.74 8.04 -21.39
CA VAL A 83 11.54 7.33 -21.83
C VAL A 83 10.56 8.30 -22.49
N PRO A 84 9.66 7.81 -23.36
CA PRO A 84 8.60 8.64 -23.91
C PRO A 84 7.71 9.25 -22.82
N ASP A 85 7.26 10.49 -23.00
CA ASP A 85 6.35 11.17 -22.09
C ASP A 85 5.06 10.39 -21.87
N ALA A 86 4.59 9.65 -22.85
CA ALA A 86 3.43 8.78 -22.72
C ALA A 86 3.56 7.78 -21.56
N LEU A 87 4.76 7.19 -21.34
CA LEU A 87 5.01 6.29 -20.21
C LEU A 87 4.96 7.04 -18.87
N ARG A 88 5.50 8.24 -18.81
CA ARG A 88 5.44 9.09 -17.61
C ARG A 88 4.00 9.48 -17.27
N TRP A 89 3.20 9.87 -18.27
CA TRP A 89 1.78 10.17 -18.07
C TRP A 89 0.98 8.94 -17.64
N LEU A 90 1.29 7.76 -18.19
CA LEU A 90 0.73 6.50 -17.68
C LEU A 90 1.09 6.30 -16.20
N GLY A 91 2.35 6.56 -15.82
CA GLY A 91 2.78 6.52 -14.42
C GLY A 91 1.95 7.43 -13.50
N TRP A 92 1.70 8.67 -13.93
CA TRP A 92 0.84 9.60 -13.20
C TRP A 92 -0.61 9.10 -13.07
N ALA A 93 -1.16 8.55 -14.15
CA ALA A 93 -2.50 7.96 -14.12
C ALA A 93 -2.57 6.77 -13.16
N MET A 94 -1.54 5.91 -13.14
CA MET A 94 -1.43 4.79 -12.20
C MET A 94 -1.33 5.28 -10.74
N MET A 95 -0.52 6.30 -10.46
CA MET A 95 -0.41 6.89 -9.11
C MET A 95 -1.76 7.46 -8.63
N ALA A 96 -2.46 8.19 -9.50
CA ALA A 96 -3.78 8.74 -9.18
C ALA A 96 -4.81 7.63 -8.93
N ALA A 97 -4.89 6.63 -9.82
CA ALA A 97 -5.80 5.50 -9.66
C ALA A 97 -5.48 4.68 -8.40
N GLY A 98 -4.20 4.46 -8.11
CA GLY A 98 -3.74 3.78 -6.90
C GLY A 98 -4.14 4.51 -5.63
N LEU A 99 -3.98 5.84 -5.59
CA LEU A 99 -4.43 6.66 -4.45
C LEU A 99 -5.95 6.56 -4.27
N VAL A 100 -6.73 6.69 -5.35
CA VAL A 100 -8.20 6.55 -5.29
C VAL A 100 -8.58 5.18 -4.75
N LEU A 101 -7.94 4.10 -5.22
CA LEU A 101 -8.20 2.74 -4.75
C LEU A 101 -7.92 2.61 -3.25
N VAL A 102 -6.80 3.15 -2.76
CA VAL A 102 -6.45 3.19 -1.32
C VAL A 102 -7.51 3.92 -0.52
N LEU A 103 -7.92 5.12 -0.95
CA LEU A 103 -8.88 5.94 -0.22
C LEU A 103 -10.26 5.28 -0.17
N VAL A 104 -10.74 4.72 -1.28
CA VAL A 104 -12.02 3.99 -1.32
C VAL A 104 -11.98 2.78 -0.39
N ALA A 105 -10.91 1.97 -0.44
CA ALA A 105 -10.76 0.82 0.45
C ALA A 105 -10.73 1.21 1.93
N GLN A 106 -10.03 2.30 2.29
CA GLN A 106 -10.01 2.80 3.67
C GLN A 106 -11.39 3.27 4.15
N VAL A 107 -12.16 3.93 3.28
CA VAL A 107 -13.54 4.33 3.61
C VAL A 107 -14.42 3.10 3.84
N GLN A 108 -14.28 2.07 3.01
CA GLN A 108 -15.03 0.82 3.16
C GLN A 108 -14.64 0.04 4.43
N MET A 109 -13.38 0.07 4.85
CA MET A 109 -12.96 -0.52 6.13
C MET A 109 -13.54 0.23 7.34
N GLY A 110 -13.78 1.52 7.22
CA GLY A 110 -14.36 2.34 8.29
C GLY A 110 -13.62 2.20 9.61
N ALA A 111 -14.34 1.80 10.67
CA ALA A 111 -13.77 1.61 12.01
C ALA A 111 -12.82 0.41 12.13
N SER A 112 -12.82 -0.50 11.17
CA SER A 112 -11.89 -1.66 11.13
C SER A 112 -10.51 -1.30 10.60
N TRP A 113 -10.34 -0.11 9.98
CA TRP A 113 -9.05 0.31 9.44
C TRP A 113 -8.00 0.54 10.54
N ARG A 114 -6.81 -0.04 10.37
CA ARG A 114 -5.65 0.09 11.28
C ARG A 114 -4.36 0.07 10.49
N VAL A 115 -3.32 0.69 11.05
CA VAL A 115 -1.94 0.51 10.61
C VAL A 115 -1.26 -0.49 11.53
N GLY A 116 -1.12 -1.72 11.06
CA GLY A 116 -0.60 -2.86 11.83
C GLY A 116 -1.72 -3.78 12.35
N ILE A 117 -1.31 -4.91 12.92
CA ILE A 117 -2.23 -5.93 13.45
C ILE A 117 -2.58 -5.56 14.88
N ASP A 118 -3.88 -5.37 15.15
CA ASP A 118 -4.43 -5.10 16.48
C ASP A 118 -4.92 -6.40 17.13
N ARG A 119 -4.90 -6.45 18.47
CA ARG A 119 -5.48 -7.54 19.24
C ARG A 119 -6.99 -7.39 19.46
N GLU A 120 -7.50 -6.18 19.29
CA GLU A 120 -8.94 -5.94 19.42
C GLU A 120 -9.68 -6.54 18.23
N PRO A 121 -10.77 -7.28 18.46
CA PRO A 121 -11.61 -7.81 17.40
C PRO A 121 -12.11 -6.69 16.49
N THR A 122 -11.84 -6.81 15.20
CA THR A 122 -12.42 -5.95 14.17
C THR A 122 -13.43 -6.75 13.36
N ALA A 123 -14.43 -6.08 12.79
CA ALA A 123 -15.36 -6.75 11.88
C ALA A 123 -14.61 -7.18 10.61
N LEU A 124 -14.94 -8.37 10.11
CA LEU A 124 -14.45 -8.83 8.82
C LEU A 124 -15.15 -8.04 7.71
N VAL A 125 -14.38 -7.28 6.94
CA VAL A 125 -14.91 -6.50 5.80
C VAL A 125 -14.77 -7.36 4.54
N THR A 126 -15.89 -7.63 3.87
CA THR A 126 -15.97 -8.52 2.69
C THR A 126 -16.66 -7.88 1.49
N ASP A 127 -17.20 -6.67 1.65
CA ASP A 127 -18.01 -5.99 0.66
C ASP A 127 -17.20 -4.97 -0.17
N GLY A 128 -17.81 -4.46 -1.24
CA GLY A 128 -17.20 -3.45 -2.09
C GLY A 128 -15.91 -3.96 -2.74
N LEU A 129 -14.80 -3.22 -2.63
CA LEU A 129 -13.49 -3.62 -3.16
C LEU A 129 -12.99 -4.93 -2.54
N PHE A 130 -13.36 -5.20 -1.28
CA PHE A 130 -12.98 -6.41 -0.57
C PHE A 130 -13.72 -7.65 -1.09
N SER A 131 -14.82 -7.52 -1.82
CA SER A 131 -15.45 -8.64 -2.54
C SER A 131 -14.68 -9.03 -3.82
N VAL A 132 -13.80 -8.16 -4.32
CA VAL A 132 -13.03 -8.38 -5.55
C VAL A 132 -11.61 -8.86 -5.23
N VAL A 133 -10.93 -8.19 -4.28
CA VAL A 133 -9.62 -8.57 -3.77
C VAL A 133 -9.55 -8.40 -2.27
N ARG A 134 -8.84 -9.29 -1.57
CA ARG A 134 -8.75 -9.24 -0.10
C ARG A 134 -7.91 -8.08 0.44
N ASN A 135 -6.96 -7.59 -0.37
CA ASN A 135 -5.99 -6.58 0.04
C ASN A 135 -5.97 -5.37 -0.91
N PRO A 136 -7.12 -4.66 -1.10
CA PRO A 136 -7.21 -3.58 -2.08
C PRO A 136 -6.31 -2.38 -1.76
N ILE A 137 -6.02 -2.10 -0.48
CA ILE A 137 -5.13 -1.03 -0.05
C ILE A 137 -3.70 -1.31 -0.56
N PHE A 138 -3.19 -2.53 -0.33
CA PHE A 138 -1.85 -2.89 -0.80
C PHE A 138 -1.78 -2.99 -2.33
N ALA A 139 -2.84 -3.43 -2.99
CA ALA A 139 -2.93 -3.39 -4.45
C ALA A 139 -2.86 -1.96 -4.99
N GLY A 140 -3.59 -1.02 -4.37
CA GLY A 140 -3.54 0.41 -4.73
C GLY A 140 -2.16 1.03 -4.49
N MET A 141 -1.51 0.70 -3.39
CA MET A 141 -0.14 1.14 -3.12
C MET A 141 0.86 0.60 -4.14
N LEU A 142 0.69 -0.64 -4.63
CA LEU A 142 1.51 -1.18 -5.72
C LEU A 142 1.37 -0.35 -7.00
N TRP A 143 0.16 0.07 -7.33
CA TRP A 143 -0.07 0.95 -8.49
C TRP A 143 0.67 2.28 -8.34
N VAL A 144 0.71 2.85 -7.12
CA VAL A 144 1.47 4.09 -6.84
C VAL A 144 2.97 3.86 -7.03
N VAL A 145 3.53 2.76 -6.50
CA VAL A 145 4.97 2.46 -6.58
C VAL A 145 5.38 2.19 -8.03
N VAL A 146 4.61 1.40 -8.78
CA VAL A 146 4.86 1.13 -10.21
C VAL A 146 4.69 2.41 -11.03
N GLY A 147 3.66 3.21 -10.74
CA GLY A 147 3.46 4.51 -11.39
C GLY A 147 4.65 5.44 -11.19
N MET A 148 5.18 5.51 -9.96
CA MET A 148 6.40 6.27 -9.67
C MET A 148 7.61 5.76 -10.46
N ALA A 149 7.77 4.44 -10.61
CA ALA A 149 8.83 3.84 -11.44
C ALA A 149 8.65 4.15 -12.93
N CYS A 150 7.42 4.32 -13.42
CA CYS A 150 7.17 4.78 -14.79
C CYS A 150 7.48 6.29 -14.97
N VAL A 151 7.24 7.12 -13.94
CA VAL A 151 7.58 8.55 -13.97
C VAL A 151 9.10 8.78 -13.92
N THR A 152 9.80 8.04 -13.09
CA THR A 152 11.25 8.12 -12.89
C THR A 152 11.92 6.75 -13.07
N PRO A 153 11.88 6.16 -14.27
CA PRO A 153 12.40 4.81 -14.50
C PRO A 153 13.90 4.75 -14.30
N SER A 154 14.32 3.90 -13.38
CA SER A 154 15.72 3.65 -13.03
C SER A 154 15.85 2.27 -12.38
N ALA A 155 17.07 1.77 -12.27
CA ALA A 155 17.32 0.52 -11.56
C ALA A 155 16.79 0.58 -10.11
N TRP A 156 16.93 1.74 -9.45
CA TRP A 156 16.50 1.97 -8.07
C TRP A 156 14.97 1.91 -7.91
N THR A 157 14.21 2.54 -8.80
CA THR A 157 12.75 2.54 -8.72
C THR A 157 12.14 1.19 -9.06
N TRP A 158 12.72 0.44 -10.00
CA TRP A 158 12.30 -0.94 -10.27
C TRP A 158 12.68 -1.90 -9.15
N MET A 159 13.84 -1.69 -8.51
CA MET A 159 14.20 -2.44 -7.30
C MET A 159 13.22 -2.12 -6.16
N ALA A 160 12.82 -0.86 -5.98
CA ALA A 160 11.79 -0.50 -5.02
C ALA A 160 10.45 -1.19 -5.30
N CYS A 161 10.07 -1.42 -6.56
CA CYS A 161 8.88 -2.23 -6.89
C CYS A 161 9.04 -3.68 -6.37
N ALA A 162 10.20 -4.30 -6.56
CA ALA A 162 10.48 -5.65 -6.08
C ALA A 162 10.47 -5.72 -4.54
N ASP A 163 11.11 -4.74 -3.88
CA ASP A 163 11.11 -4.62 -2.41
C ASP A 163 9.69 -4.46 -1.86
N TYR A 164 8.87 -3.63 -2.52
CA TYR A 164 7.47 -3.47 -2.14
C TYR A 164 6.71 -4.79 -2.20
N VAL A 165 6.82 -5.52 -3.31
CA VAL A 165 6.15 -6.83 -3.48
C VAL A 165 6.59 -7.81 -2.40
N LEU A 166 7.88 -7.85 -2.06
CA LEU A 166 8.41 -8.70 -0.98
C LEU A 166 7.83 -8.30 0.38
N LEU A 167 7.95 -7.03 0.77
CA LEU A 167 7.48 -6.53 2.06
C LEU A 167 5.98 -6.73 2.25
N VAL A 168 5.19 -6.40 1.22
CA VAL A 168 3.73 -6.57 1.26
C VAL A 168 3.34 -8.04 1.28
N SER A 169 4.03 -8.92 0.57
CA SER A 169 3.77 -10.35 0.61
C SER A 169 3.96 -10.94 2.01
N LEU A 170 4.98 -10.47 2.75
CA LEU A 170 5.21 -10.86 4.14
C LEU A 170 4.15 -10.26 5.08
N GLN A 171 3.86 -8.97 4.95
CA GLN A 171 2.86 -8.28 5.76
C GLN A 171 1.47 -8.92 5.62
N VAL A 172 1.04 -9.15 4.39
CA VAL A 172 -0.27 -9.74 4.10
C VAL A 172 -0.40 -11.16 4.64
N ARG A 173 0.66 -11.97 4.60
CA ARG A 173 0.63 -13.30 5.22
C ARG A 173 0.36 -13.22 6.71
N LEU A 174 1.02 -12.31 7.43
CA LEU A 174 0.79 -12.11 8.85
C LEU A 174 -0.64 -11.63 9.15
N GLU A 175 -1.16 -10.72 8.34
CA GLU A 175 -2.55 -10.26 8.46
C GLU A 175 -3.56 -11.38 8.18
N GLU A 176 -3.38 -12.15 7.11
CA GLU A 176 -4.24 -13.26 6.75
C GLU A 176 -4.25 -14.35 7.84
N GLU A 177 -3.08 -14.69 8.41
CA GLU A 177 -3.00 -15.61 9.56
C GLU A 177 -3.72 -15.05 10.80
N HIS A 178 -3.58 -13.77 11.06
CA HIS A 178 -4.28 -13.11 12.16
C HIS A 178 -5.80 -13.13 11.96
N LEU A 179 -6.28 -12.77 10.76
CA LEU A 179 -7.70 -12.79 10.40
C LEU A 179 -8.28 -14.21 10.45
N ALA A 180 -7.52 -15.21 9.99
CA ALA A 180 -7.92 -16.61 10.08
C ALA A 180 -8.06 -17.10 11.53
N ARG A 181 -7.18 -16.66 12.42
CA ARG A 181 -7.31 -16.95 13.87
C ARG A 181 -8.48 -16.22 14.51
N LEU A 182 -8.75 -14.98 14.09
CA LEU A 182 -9.79 -14.15 14.69
C LEU A 182 -11.20 -14.53 14.22
N HIS A 183 -11.38 -14.77 12.93
CA HIS A 183 -12.68 -15.01 12.29
C HIS A 183 -12.93 -16.48 11.91
N GLY A 184 -11.92 -17.35 12.05
CA GLY A 184 -12.06 -18.78 11.85
C GLY A 184 -12.62 -19.18 10.47
N PRO A 185 -13.69 -20.01 10.42
CA PRO A 185 -14.28 -20.49 9.17
C PRO A 185 -14.76 -19.37 8.25
N ALA A 186 -15.33 -18.29 8.81
CA ALA A 186 -15.84 -17.17 8.00
C ALA A 186 -14.75 -16.51 7.15
N TYR A 187 -13.54 -16.32 7.70
CA TYR A 187 -12.41 -15.80 6.92
C TYR A 187 -11.94 -16.82 5.88
N ARG A 188 -11.86 -18.10 6.22
CA ARG A 188 -11.42 -19.16 5.28
C ARG A 188 -12.35 -19.25 4.06
N GLU A 189 -13.65 -19.27 4.28
CA GLU A 189 -14.65 -19.26 3.21
C GLU A 189 -14.54 -18.01 2.31
N TYR A 190 -14.35 -16.85 2.92
CA TYR A 190 -14.10 -15.61 2.20
C TYR A 190 -12.83 -15.71 1.35
N ALA A 191 -11.71 -16.16 1.92
CA ALA A 191 -10.43 -16.26 1.26
C ALA A 191 -10.38 -17.34 0.15
N ALA A 192 -11.25 -18.34 0.21
CA ALA A 192 -11.43 -19.34 -0.86
C ALA A 192 -12.14 -18.76 -2.09
N ARG A 193 -12.95 -17.70 -1.92
CA ARG A 193 -13.70 -17.08 -3.02
C ARG A 193 -12.98 -15.87 -3.62
N VAL A 194 -12.30 -15.09 -2.81
CA VAL A 194 -11.72 -13.81 -3.19
C VAL A 194 -10.21 -13.89 -3.36
N GLY A 195 -9.67 -13.29 -4.42
CA GLY A 195 -8.23 -13.27 -4.69
C GLY A 195 -7.45 -12.38 -3.71
N ARG A 196 -6.12 -12.59 -3.59
CA ARG A 196 -5.29 -11.86 -2.62
C ARG A 196 -5.05 -10.41 -3.03
N PHE A 197 -4.49 -10.16 -4.20
CA PHE A 197 -4.17 -8.83 -4.75
C PHE A 197 -4.82 -8.58 -6.12
N LEU A 198 -5.13 -9.65 -6.83
CA LEU A 198 -5.79 -9.62 -8.13
C LEU A 198 -7.05 -10.47 -8.08
N PRO A 199 -8.09 -10.12 -8.84
CA PRO A 199 -9.32 -10.89 -8.89
C PRO A 199 -9.04 -12.37 -9.22
N GLY A 200 -9.46 -13.26 -8.34
CA GLY A 200 -9.33 -14.70 -8.52
C GLY A 200 -7.93 -15.30 -8.26
N VAL A 201 -6.88 -14.50 -8.15
CA VAL A 201 -5.50 -14.98 -7.95
C VAL A 201 -5.15 -15.05 -6.46
N GLY A 202 -4.54 -16.17 -6.02
CA GLY A 202 -4.12 -16.39 -4.63
C GLY A 202 -5.29 -16.66 -3.68
N ARG A 203 -6.35 -17.33 -4.14
CA ARG A 203 -7.40 -17.89 -3.28
C ARG A 203 -6.83 -19.00 -2.40
N LEU A 204 -7.41 -19.20 -1.22
CA LEU A 204 -7.09 -20.37 -0.40
C LEU A 204 -7.57 -21.64 -1.08
N ALA A 205 -6.77 -22.72 -0.98
CA ALA A 205 -7.19 -24.02 -1.48
C ALA A 205 -8.33 -24.60 -0.62
N ALA A 206 -9.21 -25.41 -1.24
CA ALA A 206 -10.35 -26.01 -0.55
C ALA A 206 -9.91 -26.88 0.66
N ALA A 207 -8.75 -27.54 0.59
CA ALA A 207 -8.19 -28.31 1.71
C ALA A 207 -7.79 -27.46 2.93
N GLU A 208 -7.46 -26.20 2.73
CA GLU A 208 -7.11 -25.23 3.80
C GLU A 208 -8.36 -24.62 4.47
N VAL A 209 -9.53 -24.76 3.84
CA VAL A 209 -10.80 -24.26 4.39
C VAL A 209 -11.34 -25.19 5.47
N THR A 210 -11.07 -26.48 5.38
CA THR A 210 -11.58 -27.54 6.28
C THR A 210 -10.66 -27.88 7.44
N ALA A 211 -9.43 -27.40 7.44
CA ALA A 211 -8.45 -27.55 8.52
C ALA A 211 -8.54 -26.38 9.53
#